data_0ca6317647c546a6c543bd9070918514
#
_entry.id   0ca6317647c546a6c543bd9070918514
#
_cell.length_a   1.000
_cell.length_b   1.000
_cell.length_c   1.000
_cell.angle_alpha   90.00
_cell.angle_beta   90.00
_cell.angle_gamma   90.00
#
_symmetry.space_group_name_H-M   'P 1'
#
loop_
_entity.id
_entity.type
_entity.pdbx_description
1 polymer ?
#
loop_
_entity_poly.entity_id
_entity_poly.type
_entity_poly.pdbx_seq_one_letter_code
_entity_poly.pdbx_strand_id
1 'polypeptide(L)'
;VYFSFIDRAEETGPHQVTFFLKEYNSEWKYRLGYGYYAGIYPKEITEAPNGGAGNWQNACGTGPFRLTRYEAGAFGDYQANKEYWDRETIDGKPYKIPFVDNLVMRTIGDSQTRLAAFRTGKIDVMANINWDELKSLAPIQDKIKVIEHPDYAGEALAMRVDAPPFDNQKVRLALNLAVDRAAISKQIYGGHADFPHLPMDETWEGYFTPPEKMPNEAREVLQYDPAKAKKLLAEAGLANGFEFKAQVPSFPEQLKKAQIVAGYLSAIGVKMTIE
;
A
#
# COMPACT_ATOMS: atom_id res chain seq x y z
N VAL A 1 21.06 -4.26 1.08
CA VAL A 1 20.68 -4.09 -0.33
C VAL A 1 20.15 -2.69 -0.63
N TYR A 2 19.21 -2.13 0.20
CA TYR A 2 18.59 -0.81 -0.08
C TYR A 2 19.58 0.35 -0.09
N PHE A 3 20.61 0.33 0.76
CA PHE A 3 21.67 1.34 0.86
C PHE A 3 23.03 0.87 0.30
N SER A 4 23.08 -0.17 -0.54
CA SER A 4 24.31 -0.74 -1.09
C SER A 4 25.12 0.22 -1.95
N PHE A 5 24.49 1.29 -2.46
CA PHE A 5 25.13 2.35 -3.23
C PHE A 5 25.98 3.31 -2.37
N ILE A 6 25.81 3.28 -1.04
CA ILE A 6 26.64 4.07 -0.12
C ILE A 6 27.96 3.34 0.11
N ASP A 7 29.07 4.04 -0.03
CA ASP A 7 30.40 3.57 0.34
C ASP A 7 30.63 3.78 1.84
N ARG A 8 30.51 5.02 2.28
CA ARG A 8 30.68 5.42 3.68
C ARG A 8 29.96 6.72 3.99
N ALA A 9 29.79 7.00 5.28
CA ALA A 9 29.27 8.26 5.80
C ALA A 9 30.29 8.85 6.79
N GLU A 10 30.52 10.14 6.73
CA GLU A 10 31.49 10.86 7.58
C GLU A 10 30.84 12.12 8.17
N GLU A 11 31.14 12.39 9.43
CA GLU A 11 30.85 13.68 10.05
C GLU A 11 31.84 14.70 9.47
N THR A 12 31.32 15.71 8.78
CA THR A 12 32.14 16.75 8.12
C THR A 12 31.95 18.13 8.74
N GLY A 13 31.16 18.21 9.80
CA GLY A 13 30.92 19.42 10.58
C GLY A 13 29.96 19.18 11.73
N PRO A 14 29.78 20.15 12.66
CA PRO A 14 28.97 19.97 13.88
C PRO A 14 27.52 19.52 13.66
N HIS A 15 26.98 19.79 12.47
CA HIS A 15 25.63 19.44 12.05
C HIS A 15 25.58 18.95 10.60
N GLN A 16 26.66 18.33 10.14
CA GLN A 16 26.82 17.93 8.76
C GLN A 16 27.36 16.51 8.65
N VAL A 17 26.67 15.68 7.85
CA VAL A 17 27.10 14.35 7.47
C VAL A 17 27.24 14.29 5.95
N THR A 18 28.34 13.79 5.47
CA THR A 18 28.57 13.58 4.04
C THR A 18 28.53 12.09 3.73
N PHE A 19 27.67 11.71 2.78
CA PHE A 19 27.59 10.35 2.25
C PHE A 19 28.42 10.28 0.98
N PHE A 20 29.37 9.34 0.94
CA PHE A 20 30.13 9.02 -0.23
C PHE A 20 29.50 7.83 -0.94
N LEU A 21 29.21 7.99 -2.22
CA LEU A 21 28.50 6.96 -2.99
C LEU A 21 29.50 6.18 -3.82
N LYS A 22 29.35 4.86 -3.95
CA LYS A 22 30.13 4.00 -4.86
C LYS A 22 29.84 4.31 -6.30
N GLU A 23 28.58 4.67 -6.57
CA GLU A 23 28.09 5.03 -7.89
C GLU A 23 26.94 6.03 -7.75
N TYR A 24 26.66 6.79 -8.81
CA TYR A 24 25.52 7.71 -8.80
C TYR A 24 24.21 6.92 -8.76
N ASN A 25 23.37 7.23 -7.80
CA ASN A 25 22.01 6.71 -7.68
C ASN A 25 21.02 7.87 -7.71
N SER A 26 20.17 7.95 -8.74
CA SER A 26 19.20 9.04 -8.91
C SER A 26 18.18 9.13 -7.77
N GLU A 27 17.93 8.03 -7.08
CA GLU A 27 16.98 7.94 -5.96
C GLU A 27 17.60 8.27 -4.59
N TRP A 28 18.88 8.67 -4.54
CA TRP A 28 19.58 8.82 -3.27
C TRP A 28 18.89 9.75 -2.27
N LYS A 29 18.31 10.85 -2.76
CA LYS A 29 17.54 11.79 -1.90
C LYS A 29 16.30 11.14 -1.30
N TYR A 30 15.55 10.40 -2.13
CA TYR A 30 14.39 9.66 -1.67
C TYR A 30 14.78 8.58 -0.66
N ARG A 31 15.81 7.81 -0.94
CA ARG A 31 16.26 6.72 -0.07
C ARG A 31 16.79 7.20 1.28
N LEU A 32 17.51 8.33 1.31
CA LEU A 32 18.04 8.91 2.54
C LEU A 32 17.04 9.84 3.25
N GLY A 33 16.10 10.44 2.53
CA GLY A 33 15.15 11.42 3.07
C GLY A 33 13.77 10.86 3.41
N TYR A 34 13.43 9.64 2.95
CA TYR A 34 12.14 9.05 3.25
C TYR A 34 12.21 8.25 4.56
N GLY A 35 11.54 8.77 5.59
CA GLY A 35 11.62 8.26 6.97
C GLY A 35 11.20 6.81 7.18
N TYR A 36 10.52 6.18 6.22
CA TYR A 36 10.20 4.76 6.29
C TYR A 36 11.45 3.88 6.23
N TYR A 37 12.48 4.30 5.48
CA TYR A 37 13.71 3.53 5.28
C TYR A 37 14.90 4.08 6.06
N ALA A 38 14.92 5.38 6.35
CA ALA A 38 16.05 6.07 6.95
C ALA A 38 15.58 6.96 8.12
N GLY A 39 15.23 6.32 9.23
CA GLY A 39 14.94 7.04 10.46
C GLY A 39 16.23 7.59 11.10
N ILE A 40 16.19 8.83 11.57
CA ILE A 40 17.27 9.43 12.35
C ILE A 40 16.98 9.18 13.81
N TYR A 41 17.85 8.43 14.47
CA TYR A 41 17.74 8.08 15.89
C TYR A 41 18.83 8.75 16.71
N PRO A 42 18.53 9.20 17.94
CA PRO A 42 19.57 9.59 18.89
C PRO A 42 20.51 8.42 19.20
N LYS A 43 21.79 8.72 19.34
CA LYS A 43 22.83 7.72 19.61
C LYS A 43 22.52 6.91 20.88
N GLU A 44 22.02 7.58 21.91
CA GLU A 44 21.62 6.99 23.19
C GLU A 44 20.57 5.89 23.06
N ILE A 45 19.69 6.00 22.04
CA ILE A 45 18.68 4.97 21.77
C ILE A 45 19.29 3.79 21.04
N THR A 46 20.13 4.05 20.03
CA THR A 46 20.75 2.98 19.23
C THR A 46 21.70 2.13 20.05
N GLU A 47 22.36 2.73 21.04
CA GLU A 47 23.33 2.09 21.95
C GLU A 47 22.70 1.61 23.27
N ALA A 48 21.40 1.79 23.49
CA ALA A 48 20.74 1.40 24.72
C ALA A 48 20.87 -0.11 24.99
N PRO A 49 21.30 -0.53 26.19
CA PRO A 49 21.63 -1.94 26.48
C PRO A 49 20.43 -2.88 26.48
N ASN A 50 19.21 -2.37 26.57
CA ASN A 50 17.96 -3.11 26.63
C ASN A 50 17.30 -3.34 25.26
N GLY A 51 18.08 -3.46 24.19
CA GLY A 51 17.57 -3.77 22.83
C GLY A 51 17.52 -2.59 21.86
N GLY A 52 18.13 -1.47 22.22
CA GLY A 52 18.31 -0.31 21.32
C GLY A 52 17.00 0.23 20.78
N ALA A 53 17.00 0.68 19.52
CA ALA A 53 15.82 1.21 18.84
C ALA A 53 14.71 0.17 18.60
N GLY A 54 15.00 -1.12 18.74
CA GLY A 54 13.99 -2.19 18.63
C GLY A 54 13.11 -2.35 19.87
N ASN A 55 13.48 -1.74 20.98
CA ASN A 55 12.68 -1.77 22.20
C ASN A 55 11.77 -0.53 22.25
N TRP A 56 10.46 -0.75 22.28
CA TRP A 56 9.46 0.33 22.31
C TRP A 56 9.62 1.27 23.54
N GLN A 57 10.17 0.79 24.65
CA GLN A 57 10.43 1.58 25.85
C GLN A 57 11.50 2.66 25.64
N ASN A 58 12.34 2.48 24.61
CA ASN A 58 13.31 3.45 24.18
C ASN A 58 12.76 4.40 23.11
N ALA A 59 11.48 4.24 22.70
CA ALA A 59 10.88 5.04 21.66
C ALA A 59 10.93 6.53 22.01
N CYS A 60 11.67 7.29 21.23
CA CYS A 60 11.82 8.73 21.35
C CYS A 60 11.76 9.36 19.97
N GLY A 61 10.90 10.33 19.81
CA GLY A 61 10.70 11.04 18.56
C GLY A 61 10.29 12.47 18.79
N THR A 62 10.38 13.27 17.73
CA THR A 62 9.97 14.68 17.72
C THR A 62 8.51 14.89 17.34
N GLY A 63 7.73 13.81 17.26
CA GLY A 63 6.34 13.82 16.84
C GLY A 63 5.35 14.38 17.86
N PRO A 64 4.07 14.55 17.47
CA PRO A 64 3.03 15.13 18.31
C PRO A 64 2.60 14.23 19.48
N PHE A 65 2.96 12.95 19.46
CA PHE A 65 2.60 11.99 20.50
C PHE A 65 3.81 11.20 20.99
N ARG A 66 3.79 10.82 22.26
CA ARG A 66 4.77 9.93 22.90
C ARG A 66 4.11 8.59 23.23
N LEU A 67 4.73 7.49 22.85
CA LEU A 67 4.27 6.14 23.19
C LEU A 67 4.47 5.90 24.70
N THR A 68 3.40 5.55 25.41
CA THR A 68 3.40 5.36 26.88
C THR A 68 3.19 3.92 27.29
N ARG A 69 2.45 3.14 26.46
CA ARG A 69 2.23 1.71 26.64
C ARG A 69 2.11 1.03 25.29
N TYR A 70 2.61 -0.18 25.21
CA TYR A 70 2.50 -0.99 24.00
C TYR A 70 2.40 -2.47 24.36
N GLU A 71 1.47 -3.15 23.69
CA GLU A 71 1.34 -4.60 23.73
C GLU A 71 1.20 -5.10 22.29
N ALA A 72 2.15 -5.93 21.87
CA ALA A 72 2.21 -6.43 20.51
C ALA A 72 0.92 -7.19 20.15
N GLY A 73 0.30 -6.82 19.02
CA GLY A 73 -0.94 -7.44 18.56
C GLY A 73 -2.22 -6.98 19.31
N ALA A 74 -2.12 -6.12 20.31
CA ALA A 74 -3.25 -5.67 21.12
C ALA A 74 -3.48 -4.16 21.05
N PHE A 75 -2.51 -3.35 21.47
CA PHE A 75 -2.68 -1.88 21.48
C PHE A 75 -1.38 -1.09 21.58
N GLY A 76 -1.48 0.19 21.26
CA GLY A 76 -0.51 1.24 21.59
C GLY A 76 -1.23 2.43 22.20
N ASP A 77 -0.81 2.86 23.38
CA ASP A 77 -1.31 4.06 24.06
C ASP A 77 -0.29 5.19 23.91
N TYR A 78 -0.77 6.34 23.51
CA TYR A 78 0.05 7.53 23.25
C TYR A 78 -0.50 8.72 24.01
N GLN A 79 0.40 9.57 24.50
CA GLN A 79 0.09 10.83 25.14
C GLN A 79 0.58 12.01 24.30
N ALA A 80 -0.17 13.09 24.26
CA ALA A 80 0.20 14.32 23.57
C ALA A 80 1.56 14.83 24.03
N ASN A 81 2.42 15.14 23.09
CA ASN A 81 3.66 15.87 23.34
C ASN A 81 3.36 17.36 23.46
N LYS A 82 3.32 17.88 24.70
CA LYS A 82 3.00 19.30 24.97
C LYS A 82 4.06 20.27 24.42
N GLU A 83 5.25 19.75 24.10
CA GLU A 83 6.37 20.52 23.53
C GLU A 83 6.48 20.38 22.01
N TYR A 84 5.48 19.76 21.38
CA TYR A 84 5.48 19.61 19.93
C TYR A 84 5.55 20.98 19.24
N TRP A 85 6.44 21.11 18.29
CA TRP A 85 6.82 22.40 17.70
C TRP A 85 5.83 22.93 16.66
N ASP A 86 5.08 22.06 15.99
CA ASP A 86 4.23 22.40 14.85
C ASP A 86 2.85 22.93 15.29
N ARG A 87 2.19 23.58 14.36
CA ARG A 87 0.88 24.20 14.53
C ARG A 87 0.01 23.96 13.31
N GLU A 88 -1.27 23.75 13.53
CA GLU A 88 -2.29 23.70 12.46
C GLU A 88 -2.90 25.08 12.27
N THR A 89 -3.05 25.51 11.01
CA THR A 89 -3.72 26.78 10.67
C THR A 89 -5.15 26.52 10.24
N ILE A 90 -6.11 26.95 11.05
CA ILE A 90 -7.53 26.83 10.77
C ILE A 90 -8.12 28.24 10.64
N ASP A 91 -8.75 28.55 9.51
CA ASP A 91 -9.33 29.87 9.21
C ASP A 91 -8.32 31.02 9.44
N GLY A 92 -7.07 30.82 9.03
CA GLY A 92 -6.00 31.80 9.15
C GLY A 92 -5.43 31.97 10.56
N LYS A 93 -5.86 31.18 11.56
CA LYS A 93 -5.35 31.22 12.92
C LYS A 93 -4.52 29.98 13.24
N PRO A 94 -3.31 30.14 13.82
CA PRO A 94 -2.46 29.03 14.20
C PRO A 94 -2.94 28.42 15.53
N TYR A 95 -3.14 27.11 15.56
CA TYR A 95 -3.48 26.34 16.75
C TYR A 95 -2.36 25.36 17.10
N LYS A 96 -2.10 25.19 18.39
CA LYS A 96 -1.15 24.18 18.87
C LYS A 96 -1.74 22.80 18.69
N ILE A 97 -0.98 21.88 18.12
CA ILE A 97 -1.35 20.48 17.96
C ILE A 97 -0.46 19.57 18.84
N PRO A 98 -0.92 18.36 19.19
CA PRO A 98 -2.20 17.74 18.82
C PRO A 98 -3.37 18.31 19.63
N PHE A 99 -4.60 18.19 19.08
CA PHE A 99 -5.83 18.65 19.73
C PHE A 99 -6.35 17.69 20.82
N VAL A 100 -5.92 16.42 20.78
CA VAL A 100 -6.31 15.40 21.75
C VAL A 100 -5.18 15.12 22.73
N ASP A 101 -5.49 14.87 24.00
CA ASP A 101 -4.49 14.59 25.02
C ASP A 101 -3.96 13.16 24.96
N ASN A 102 -4.78 12.20 24.55
CA ASN A 102 -4.42 10.80 24.46
C ASN A 102 -4.92 10.21 23.13
N LEU A 103 -4.13 9.32 22.56
CA LEU A 103 -4.48 8.52 21.39
C LEU A 103 -4.29 7.04 21.74
N VAL A 104 -5.33 6.24 21.56
CA VAL A 104 -5.29 4.79 21.78
C VAL A 104 -5.49 4.07 20.46
N MET A 105 -4.48 3.35 20.01
CA MET A 105 -4.54 2.52 18.81
C MET A 105 -4.82 1.07 19.20
N ARG A 106 -5.99 0.57 18.85
CA ARG A 106 -6.40 -0.82 19.13
C ARG A 106 -6.21 -1.69 17.90
N THR A 107 -5.63 -2.88 18.10
CA THR A 107 -5.56 -3.91 17.07
C THR A 107 -6.78 -4.82 17.20
N ILE A 108 -7.74 -4.68 16.28
CA ILE A 108 -8.95 -5.52 16.24
C ILE A 108 -8.95 -6.24 14.90
N GLY A 109 -8.51 -7.51 14.90
CA GLY A 109 -8.34 -8.31 13.68
C GLY A 109 -9.66 -8.71 13.01
N ASP A 110 -10.70 -8.98 13.81
CA ASP A 110 -12.02 -9.34 13.27
C ASP A 110 -12.81 -8.10 12.86
N SER A 111 -13.25 -8.06 11.60
CA SER A 111 -13.91 -6.89 11.01
C SER A 111 -15.29 -6.63 11.63
N GLN A 112 -16.04 -7.67 11.99
CA GLN A 112 -17.37 -7.50 12.59
C GLN A 112 -17.26 -6.96 14.02
N THR A 113 -16.28 -7.41 14.78
CA THR A 113 -15.96 -6.88 16.11
C THR A 113 -15.56 -5.41 16.02
N ARG A 114 -14.74 -5.05 15.02
CA ARG A 114 -14.32 -3.67 14.77
C ARG A 114 -15.52 -2.77 14.41
N LEU A 115 -16.42 -3.22 13.52
CA LEU A 115 -17.66 -2.53 13.18
C LEU A 115 -18.57 -2.34 14.39
N ALA A 116 -18.72 -3.36 15.21
CA ALA A 116 -19.53 -3.28 16.43
C ALA A 116 -18.94 -2.27 17.43
N ALA A 117 -17.62 -2.24 17.59
CA ALA A 117 -16.94 -1.26 18.43
C ALA A 117 -17.16 0.17 17.93
N PHE A 118 -17.10 0.40 16.62
CA PHE A 118 -17.34 1.70 16.00
C PHE A 118 -18.82 2.13 16.17
N ARG A 119 -19.79 1.26 15.87
CA ARG A 119 -21.21 1.54 16.04
C ARG A 119 -21.59 1.91 17.47
N THR A 120 -20.91 1.36 18.45
CA THR A 120 -21.19 1.59 19.88
C THR A 120 -20.34 2.72 20.47
N GLY A 121 -19.55 3.44 19.66
CA GLY A 121 -18.70 4.55 20.09
C GLY A 121 -17.54 4.12 20.99
N LYS A 122 -17.10 2.84 20.91
CA LYS A 122 -15.91 2.37 21.63
C LYS A 122 -14.60 2.68 20.90
N ILE A 123 -14.67 2.98 19.62
CA ILE A 123 -13.62 3.54 18.81
C ILE A 123 -14.16 4.73 18.03
N ASP A 124 -13.35 5.78 17.89
CA ASP A 124 -13.74 7.05 17.28
C ASP A 124 -13.39 7.10 15.79
N VAL A 125 -12.36 6.37 15.38
CA VAL A 125 -11.87 6.34 13.99
C VAL A 125 -11.72 4.90 13.53
N MET A 126 -12.22 4.60 12.35
CA MET A 126 -12.03 3.33 11.68
C MET A 126 -11.54 3.57 10.25
N ALA A 127 -10.36 3.07 9.93
CA ALA A 127 -9.78 3.16 8.59
C ALA A 127 -9.99 1.87 7.78
N ASN A 128 -9.81 1.97 6.46
CA ASN A 128 -9.86 0.83 5.53
C ASN A 128 -11.17 0.05 5.61
N ILE A 129 -12.29 0.79 5.53
CA ILE A 129 -13.64 0.22 5.51
C ILE A 129 -13.96 -0.19 4.08
N ASN A 130 -14.34 -1.44 3.86
CA ASN A 130 -14.85 -1.86 2.56
C ASN A 130 -16.31 -1.41 2.34
N TRP A 131 -16.76 -1.44 1.09
CA TRP A 131 -18.07 -0.90 0.69
C TRP A 131 -19.25 -1.64 1.32
N ASP A 132 -19.14 -2.94 1.59
CA ASP A 132 -20.19 -3.71 2.27
C ASP A 132 -20.23 -3.38 3.77
N GLU A 133 -19.08 -3.17 4.39
CA GLU A 133 -18.98 -2.68 5.76
C GLU A 133 -19.58 -1.27 5.87
N LEU A 134 -19.27 -0.38 4.93
CA LEU A 134 -19.82 0.98 4.90
C LEU A 134 -21.36 0.98 4.80
N LYS A 135 -21.95 0.15 3.93
CA LYS A 135 -23.40 -0.02 3.84
C LYS A 135 -24.02 -0.43 5.19
N SER A 136 -23.30 -1.24 5.95
CA SER A 136 -23.75 -1.70 7.26
C SER A 136 -23.77 -0.61 8.34
N LEU A 137 -23.10 0.52 8.08
CA LEU A 137 -23.11 1.72 8.95
C LEU A 137 -24.25 2.70 8.65
N ALA A 138 -25.09 2.43 7.64
CA ALA A 138 -26.22 3.28 7.29
C ALA A 138 -27.09 3.71 8.49
N PRO A 139 -27.37 2.86 9.51
CA PRO A 139 -28.17 3.27 10.68
C PRO A 139 -27.57 4.38 11.55
N ILE A 140 -26.28 4.68 11.38
CA ILE A 140 -25.57 5.73 12.14
C ILE A 140 -24.91 6.76 11.22
N GLN A 141 -25.31 6.80 9.94
CA GLN A 141 -24.69 7.66 8.93
C GLN A 141 -24.77 9.15 9.28
N ASP A 142 -25.81 9.56 9.98
CA ASP A 142 -26.00 10.93 10.49
C ASP A 142 -25.03 11.32 11.61
N LYS A 143 -24.37 10.33 12.25
CA LYS A 143 -23.46 10.50 13.39
C LYS A 143 -21.98 10.34 13.04
N ILE A 144 -21.70 9.95 11.81
CA ILE A 144 -20.33 9.67 11.36
C ILE A 144 -19.96 10.56 10.19
N LYS A 145 -18.66 10.85 10.06
CA LYS A 145 -18.09 11.47 8.86
C LYS A 145 -17.37 10.40 8.07
N VAL A 146 -17.78 10.17 6.84
CA VAL A 146 -17.06 9.31 5.90
C VAL A 146 -16.12 10.18 5.08
N ILE A 147 -14.86 9.77 5.01
CA ILE A 147 -13.83 10.39 4.17
C ILE A 147 -13.40 9.32 3.17
N GLU A 148 -13.60 9.60 1.90
CA GLU A 148 -13.10 8.78 0.80
C GLU A 148 -11.89 9.48 0.18
N HIS A 149 -10.85 8.73 -0.05
CA HIS A 149 -9.67 9.20 -0.75
C HIS A 149 -9.09 8.06 -1.60
N PRO A 150 -8.44 8.38 -2.73
CA PRO A 150 -7.74 7.38 -3.52
C PRO A 150 -6.69 6.65 -2.68
N ASP A 151 -6.65 5.33 -2.80
CA ASP A 151 -5.54 4.52 -2.31
C ASP A 151 -4.58 4.28 -3.46
N TYR A 152 -3.34 4.74 -3.33
CA TYR A 152 -2.31 4.59 -4.35
C TYR A 152 -1.64 3.21 -4.35
N ALA A 153 -2.09 2.30 -3.51
CA ALA A 153 -1.65 0.92 -3.48
C ALA A 153 -2.40 0.08 -4.53
N GLY A 154 -1.85 -0.02 -5.73
CA GLY A 154 -2.37 -0.92 -6.75
C GLY A 154 -2.14 -2.39 -6.38
N GLU A 155 -3.12 -3.24 -6.65
CA GLU A 155 -2.97 -4.69 -6.53
C GLU A 155 -2.53 -5.28 -7.87
N ALA A 156 -1.54 -6.15 -7.85
CA ALA A 156 -0.99 -6.76 -9.04
C ALA A 156 -0.68 -8.25 -8.84
N LEU A 157 -0.86 -9.04 -9.88
CA LEU A 157 -0.29 -10.38 -9.98
C LEU A 157 1.17 -10.23 -10.43
N ALA A 158 2.10 -10.27 -9.48
CA ALA A 158 3.53 -10.19 -9.76
C ALA A 158 4.02 -11.53 -10.34
N MET A 159 4.66 -11.48 -11.51
CA MET A 159 5.13 -12.64 -12.23
C MET A 159 6.67 -12.73 -12.20
N ARG A 160 7.20 -13.94 -12.10
CA ARG A 160 8.63 -14.20 -12.24
C ARG A 160 9.03 -14.10 -13.71
N VAL A 161 9.41 -12.90 -14.14
CA VAL A 161 9.78 -12.63 -15.54
C VAL A 161 11.11 -13.25 -15.98
N ASP A 162 11.84 -13.84 -15.04
CA ASP A 162 13.08 -14.58 -15.24
C ASP A 162 12.87 -16.10 -15.41
N ALA A 163 11.62 -16.58 -15.40
CA ALA A 163 11.30 -18.00 -15.49
C ALA A 163 10.11 -18.28 -16.40
N PRO A 164 10.13 -19.40 -17.17
CA PRO A 164 8.98 -19.85 -17.96
C PRO A 164 7.75 -20.11 -17.07
N PRO A 165 6.55 -19.86 -17.61
CA PRO A 165 6.27 -19.28 -18.92
C PRO A 165 6.23 -17.75 -18.90
N PHE A 166 6.50 -17.12 -17.77
CA PHE A 166 6.34 -15.68 -17.56
C PHE A 166 7.50 -14.84 -18.12
N ASP A 167 8.61 -15.44 -18.53
CA ASP A 167 9.67 -14.81 -19.32
C ASP A 167 9.19 -14.34 -20.70
N ASN A 168 8.13 -14.99 -21.24
CA ASN A 168 7.52 -14.62 -22.51
C ASN A 168 6.54 -13.44 -22.35
N GLN A 169 6.81 -12.32 -23.02
CA GLN A 169 5.98 -11.13 -22.97
C GLN A 169 4.54 -11.39 -23.47
N LYS A 170 4.32 -12.26 -24.47
CA LYS A 170 2.99 -12.60 -24.98
C LYS A 170 2.15 -13.29 -23.90
N VAL A 171 2.76 -14.13 -23.08
CA VAL A 171 2.07 -14.80 -21.96
C VAL A 171 1.62 -13.75 -20.93
N ARG A 172 2.50 -12.85 -20.53
CA ARG A 172 2.15 -11.80 -19.57
C ARG A 172 1.03 -10.89 -20.08
N LEU A 173 1.11 -10.51 -21.37
CA LEU A 173 0.07 -9.70 -22.00
C LEU A 173 -1.27 -10.47 -22.08
N ALA A 174 -1.23 -11.78 -22.40
CA ALA A 174 -2.43 -12.60 -22.43
C ALA A 174 -3.12 -12.67 -21.06
N LEU A 175 -2.37 -12.89 -19.97
CA LEU A 175 -2.94 -12.89 -18.62
C LEU A 175 -3.54 -11.52 -18.27
N ASN A 176 -2.88 -10.45 -18.67
CA ASN A 176 -3.36 -9.08 -18.44
C ASN A 176 -4.67 -8.79 -19.18
N LEU A 177 -4.78 -9.18 -20.45
CA LEU A 177 -5.98 -8.98 -21.28
C LEU A 177 -7.15 -9.88 -20.88
N ALA A 178 -6.88 -10.97 -20.18
CA ALA A 178 -7.90 -11.93 -19.75
C ALA A 178 -8.73 -11.44 -18.55
N VAL A 179 -8.29 -10.42 -17.81
CA VAL A 179 -8.93 -9.97 -16.56
C VAL A 179 -9.78 -8.74 -16.82
N ASP A 180 -11.10 -8.87 -16.60
CA ASP A 180 -12.05 -7.75 -16.64
C ASP A 180 -11.98 -6.93 -15.33
N ARG A 181 -11.15 -5.90 -15.36
CA ARG A 181 -10.96 -5.01 -14.20
C ARG A 181 -12.19 -4.20 -13.89
N ALA A 182 -12.97 -3.78 -14.91
CA ALA A 182 -14.20 -3.03 -14.71
C ALA A 182 -15.25 -3.86 -13.98
N ALA A 183 -15.38 -5.13 -14.33
CA ALA A 183 -16.25 -6.05 -13.63
C ALA A 183 -15.78 -6.30 -12.18
N ILE A 184 -14.47 -6.43 -11.95
CA ILE A 184 -13.89 -6.54 -10.60
C ILE A 184 -14.18 -5.28 -9.78
N SER A 185 -13.96 -4.08 -10.33
CA SER A 185 -14.28 -2.81 -9.67
C SER A 185 -15.74 -2.79 -9.22
N LYS A 186 -16.65 -3.11 -10.13
CA LYS A 186 -18.09 -3.14 -9.82
C LYS A 186 -18.46 -4.18 -8.76
N GLN A 187 -17.86 -5.37 -8.83
CA GLN A 187 -18.21 -6.49 -7.95
C GLN A 187 -17.62 -6.37 -6.54
N ILE A 188 -16.37 -5.89 -6.43
CA ILE A 188 -15.65 -5.82 -5.16
C ILE A 188 -15.79 -4.44 -4.53
N TYR A 189 -15.69 -3.39 -5.35
CA TYR A 189 -15.57 -2.02 -4.87
C TYR A 189 -16.82 -1.16 -5.18
N GLY A 190 -17.91 -1.78 -5.64
CA GLY A 190 -19.15 -1.05 -5.98
C GLY A 190 -18.99 -0.03 -7.12
N GLY A 191 -17.90 -0.13 -7.89
CA GLY A 191 -17.55 0.80 -8.96
C GLY A 191 -16.66 1.97 -8.52
N HIS A 192 -16.21 1.98 -7.26
CA HIS A 192 -15.36 3.05 -6.70
C HIS A 192 -13.85 2.82 -6.88
N ALA A 193 -13.44 1.70 -7.45
CA ALA A 193 -12.04 1.49 -7.79
C ALA A 193 -11.77 1.91 -9.22
N ASP A 194 -10.85 2.83 -9.39
CA ASP A 194 -10.27 3.16 -10.69
C ASP A 194 -9.16 2.17 -11.05
N PHE A 195 -8.83 2.12 -12.34
CA PHE A 195 -7.68 1.37 -12.80
C PHE A 195 -6.49 2.31 -12.86
N PRO A 196 -5.59 2.27 -11.88
CA PRO A 196 -4.38 3.04 -12.01
C PRO A 196 -3.64 2.57 -13.25
N HIS A 197 -3.28 3.50 -14.09
CA HIS A 197 -2.40 3.24 -15.22
C HIS A 197 -0.98 3.12 -14.66
N LEU A 198 -0.74 2.00 -13.97
CA LEU A 198 0.58 1.73 -13.40
C LEU A 198 1.68 2.00 -14.43
N PRO A 199 2.76 2.68 -14.04
CA PRO A 199 3.11 3.01 -12.66
C PRO A 199 2.60 4.36 -12.15
N MET A 200 1.90 5.15 -12.95
CA MET A 200 1.48 6.52 -12.62
C MET A 200 -0.03 6.66 -12.72
N ASP A 201 -0.62 7.44 -11.84
CA ASP A 201 -2.01 7.88 -11.88
C ASP A 201 -2.11 9.40 -12.05
N GLU A 202 -3.33 9.93 -12.15
CA GLU A 202 -3.59 11.34 -12.42
C GLU A 202 -3.05 12.32 -11.35
N THR A 203 -2.72 11.84 -10.16
CA THR A 203 -2.15 12.66 -9.09
C THR A 203 -0.67 12.96 -9.30
N TRP A 204 -0.01 12.23 -10.22
CA TRP A 204 1.38 12.45 -10.60
C TRP A 204 1.49 13.49 -11.71
N GLU A 205 1.29 14.74 -11.34
CA GLU A 205 1.33 15.86 -12.27
C GLU A 205 2.63 15.89 -13.09
N GLY A 206 2.51 15.98 -14.41
CA GLY A 206 3.65 15.95 -15.34
C GLY A 206 4.21 14.57 -15.70
N TYR A 207 3.79 13.51 -15.01
CA TYR A 207 4.19 12.13 -15.29
C TYR A 207 3.06 11.25 -15.80
N PHE A 208 1.82 11.58 -15.46
CA PHE A 208 0.65 10.86 -15.92
C PHE A 208 0.30 11.22 -17.35
N THR A 209 0.07 10.19 -18.17
CA THR A 209 -0.47 10.34 -19.52
C THR A 209 -1.85 9.69 -19.57
N PRO A 210 -2.93 10.46 -19.80
CA PRO A 210 -4.28 9.91 -19.94
C PRO A 210 -4.35 8.85 -21.04
N PRO A 211 -5.17 7.79 -20.87
CA PRO A 211 -5.24 6.67 -21.81
C PRO A 211 -5.50 7.07 -23.25
N GLU A 212 -6.34 8.09 -23.47
CA GLU A 212 -6.67 8.59 -24.80
C GLU A 212 -5.48 9.26 -25.52
N LYS A 213 -4.45 9.66 -24.76
CA LYS A 213 -3.20 10.24 -25.28
C LYS A 213 -2.06 9.24 -25.39
N MET A 214 -2.25 8.01 -24.87
CA MET A 214 -1.24 6.96 -24.95
C MET A 214 -1.13 6.39 -26.37
N PRO A 215 0.05 5.92 -26.80
CA PRO A 215 0.20 5.11 -28.01
C PRO A 215 -0.73 3.88 -27.96
N ASN A 216 -1.13 3.37 -29.14
CA ASN A 216 -2.05 2.23 -29.23
C ASN A 216 -1.52 1.00 -28.48
N GLU A 217 -0.23 0.73 -28.57
CA GLU A 217 0.44 -0.39 -27.93
C GLU A 217 0.38 -0.29 -26.40
N ALA A 218 0.50 0.92 -25.86
CA ALA A 218 0.37 1.17 -24.42
C ALA A 218 -1.09 1.08 -23.95
N ARG A 219 -2.05 1.53 -24.76
CA ARG A 219 -3.49 1.40 -24.45
C ARG A 219 -3.97 -0.03 -24.48
N GLU A 220 -3.34 -0.88 -25.27
CA GLU A 220 -3.71 -2.29 -25.39
C GLU A 220 -3.69 -3.01 -24.02
N VAL A 221 -2.71 -2.73 -23.18
CA VAL A 221 -2.59 -3.38 -21.86
C VAL A 221 -3.74 -3.04 -20.91
N LEU A 222 -4.50 -2.00 -21.21
CA LEU A 222 -5.65 -1.56 -20.40
C LEU A 222 -6.96 -2.25 -20.79
N GLN A 223 -6.97 -3.01 -21.89
CA GLN A 223 -8.19 -3.61 -22.45
C GLN A 223 -8.49 -4.96 -21.77
N TYR A 224 -9.76 -5.32 -21.83
CA TYR A 224 -10.24 -6.68 -21.59
C TYR A 224 -10.54 -7.36 -22.93
N ASP A 225 -9.71 -8.31 -23.34
CA ASP A 225 -9.86 -9.07 -24.58
C ASP A 225 -9.41 -10.52 -24.41
N PRO A 226 -10.30 -11.38 -23.90
CA PRO A 226 -9.99 -12.81 -23.71
C PRO A 226 -9.77 -13.57 -25.01
N ALA A 227 -10.32 -13.09 -26.15
CA ALA A 227 -10.10 -13.71 -27.45
C ALA A 227 -8.66 -13.48 -27.91
N LYS A 228 -8.15 -12.26 -27.80
CA LYS A 228 -6.74 -11.93 -28.07
C LYS A 228 -5.81 -12.62 -27.08
N ALA A 229 -6.20 -12.72 -25.80
CA ALA A 229 -5.44 -13.47 -24.80
C ALA A 229 -5.19 -14.94 -25.23
N LYS A 230 -6.23 -15.65 -25.66
CA LYS A 230 -6.09 -17.02 -26.20
C LYS A 230 -5.17 -17.09 -27.41
N LYS A 231 -5.28 -16.14 -28.34
CA LYS A 231 -4.41 -16.08 -29.52
C LYS A 231 -2.94 -15.90 -29.12
N LEU A 232 -2.65 -14.99 -28.18
CA LEU A 232 -1.30 -14.77 -27.70
C LEU A 232 -0.70 -15.99 -26.98
N LEU A 233 -1.51 -16.74 -26.22
CA LEU A 233 -1.08 -18.01 -25.63
C LEU A 233 -0.74 -19.04 -26.71
N ALA A 234 -1.57 -19.16 -27.76
CA ALA A 234 -1.30 -20.05 -28.88
C ALA A 234 -0.01 -19.69 -29.62
N GLU A 235 0.22 -18.38 -29.87
CA GLU A 235 1.46 -17.87 -30.46
C GLU A 235 2.70 -18.10 -29.58
N ALA A 236 2.50 -18.20 -28.26
CA ALA A 236 3.56 -18.52 -27.30
C ALA A 236 3.79 -20.05 -27.16
N GLY A 237 3.10 -20.91 -27.95
CA GLY A 237 3.19 -22.35 -27.86
C GLY A 237 2.34 -22.98 -26.74
N LEU A 238 1.44 -22.20 -26.13
CA LEU A 238 0.60 -22.59 -25.00
C LEU A 238 -0.90 -22.60 -25.37
N ALA A 239 -1.23 -23.09 -26.58
CA ALA A 239 -2.61 -23.16 -27.06
C ALA A 239 -3.55 -23.96 -26.13
N ASN A 240 -3.02 -24.94 -25.41
CA ASN A 240 -3.74 -25.76 -24.43
C ASN A 240 -3.76 -25.18 -23.02
N GLY A 241 -3.25 -23.96 -22.85
CA GLY A 241 -3.09 -23.34 -21.54
C GLY A 241 -1.90 -23.90 -20.75
N PHE A 242 -1.86 -23.53 -19.46
CA PHE A 242 -0.86 -24.03 -18.51
C PHE A 242 -1.36 -23.87 -17.07
N GLU A 243 -0.62 -24.43 -16.12
CA GLU A 243 -0.92 -24.30 -14.68
C GLU A 243 0.21 -23.57 -13.96
N PHE A 244 -0.14 -22.77 -12.95
CA PHE A 244 0.83 -22.14 -12.07
C PHE A 244 0.26 -21.95 -10.67
N LYS A 245 1.14 -21.67 -9.71
CA LYS A 245 0.80 -21.40 -8.31
C LYS A 245 1.02 -19.93 -7.99
N ALA A 246 0.04 -19.33 -7.32
CA ALA A 246 0.09 -17.96 -6.85
C ALA A 246 0.06 -17.93 -5.32
N GLN A 247 1.06 -17.29 -4.72
CA GLN A 247 1.06 -16.99 -3.29
C GLN A 247 0.17 -15.78 -3.03
N VAL A 248 -0.83 -15.95 -2.18
CA VAL A 248 -1.80 -14.91 -1.86
C VAL A 248 -1.88 -14.75 -0.34
N PRO A 249 -1.84 -13.51 0.18
CA PRO A 249 -2.07 -13.29 1.61
C PRO A 249 -3.41 -13.89 2.06
N SER A 250 -3.43 -14.53 3.22
CA SER A 250 -4.59 -15.26 3.76
C SER A 250 -5.75 -14.38 4.24
N PHE A 251 -5.74 -13.08 3.92
CA PHE A 251 -6.86 -12.19 4.22
C PHE A 251 -8.07 -12.52 3.33
N PRO A 252 -9.28 -12.60 3.89
CA PRO A 252 -10.49 -13.00 3.15
C PRO A 252 -10.73 -12.19 1.87
N GLU A 253 -10.46 -10.90 1.89
CA GLU A 253 -10.63 -10.04 0.74
C GLU A 253 -9.64 -10.36 -0.37
N GLN A 254 -8.37 -10.61 -0.03
CA GLN A 254 -7.33 -10.98 -1.00
C GLN A 254 -7.63 -12.34 -1.64
N LEU A 255 -8.05 -13.30 -0.84
CA LEU A 255 -8.45 -14.61 -1.34
C LEU A 255 -9.65 -14.51 -2.31
N LYS A 256 -10.67 -13.69 -1.98
CA LYS A 256 -11.83 -13.44 -2.85
C LYS A 256 -11.40 -12.84 -4.20
N LYS A 257 -10.50 -11.86 -4.20
CA LYS A 257 -9.97 -11.24 -5.43
C LYS A 257 -9.18 -12.25 -6.26
N ALA A 258 -8.31 -13.02 -5.63
CA ALA A 258 -7.53 -14.06 -6.30
C ALA A 258 -8.41 -15.12 -6.94
N GLN A 259 -9.49 -15.55 -6.29
CA GLN A 259 -10.47 -16.49 -6.86
C GLN A 259 -11.18 -15.95 -8.10
N ILE A 260 -11.53 -14.64 -8.11
CA ILE A 260 -12.13 -13.99 -9.27
C ILE A 260 -11.14 -13.96 -10.43
N VAL A 261 -9.88 -13.58 -10.17
CA VAL A 261 -8.81 -13.58 -11.18
C VAL A 261 -8.58 -14.98 -11.71
N ALA A 262 -8.53 -16.01 -10.84
CA ALA A 262 -8.41 -17.42 -11.26
C ALA A 262 -9.55 -17.83 -12.21
N GLY A 263 -10.77 -17.37 -11.96
CA GLY A 263 -11.92 -17.59 -12.84
C GLY A 263 -11.72 -16.99 -14.24
N TYR A 264 -11.25 -15.77 -14.34
CA TYR A 264 -10.92 -15.12 -15.62
C TYR A 264 -9.80 -15.86 -16.35
N LEU A 265 -8.74 -16.25 -15.67
CA LEU A 265 -7.63 -16.99 -16.26
C LEU A 265 -8.06 -18.39 -16.74
N SER A 266 -8.94 -19.07 -16.00
CA SER A 266 -9.51 -20.36 -16.41
C SER A 266 -10.28 -20.24 -17.72
N ALA A 267 -10.96 -19.14 -17.99
CA ALA A 267 -11.68 -18.91 -19.25
C ALA A 267 -10.77 -18.87 -20.50
N ILE A 268 -9.47 -18.63 -20.31
CA ILE A 268 -8.46 -18.69 -21.37
C ILE A 268 -7.59 -19.95 -21.32
N GLY A 269 -7.94 -20.94 -20.49
CA GLY A 269 -7.22 -22.21 -20.35
C GLY A 269 -6.06 -22.18 -19.36
N VAL A 270 -5.92 -21.12 -18.57
CA VAL A 270 -4.84 -21.00 -17.57
C VAL A 270 -5.37 -21.29 -16.18
N LYS A 271 -4.79 -22.28 -15.50
CA LYS A 271 -5.17 -22.67 -14.15
C LYS A 271 -4.25 -22.04 -13.11
N MET A 272 -4.78 -21.12 -12.33
CA MET A 272 -4.11 -20.52 -11.18
C MET A 272 -4.51 -21.27 -9.91
N THR A 273 -3.56 -21.88 -9.23
CA THR A 273 -3.74 -22.49 -7.90
C THR A 273 -3.31 -21.47 -6.83
N ILE A 274 -4.18 -21.18 -5.88
CA ILE A 274 -3.94 -20.22 -4.78
C ILE A 274 -3.27 -20.97 -3.63
N GLU A 275 -2.12 -20.48 -3.16
CA GLU A 275 -1.36 -20.98 -2.02
C GLU A 275 -1.16 -19.92 -0.92
#